data_2d676c40169b1c2dc78665fa2f1feac2
#
_entry.id   2d676c40169b1c2dc78665fa2f1feac2
#
_cell.length_a   1.000
_cell.length_b   1.000
_cell.length_c   1.000
_cell.angle_alpha   90.00
_cell.angle_beta   90.00
_cell.angle_gamma   90.00
#
_symmetry.space_group_name_H-M   'P 1'
#
loop_
_entity.id
_entity.type
_entity.pdbx_description
1 polymer ?
#
loop_
_entity_poly.entity_id
_entity_poly.type
_entity_poly.pdbx_seq_one_letter_code
_entity_poly.pdbx_strand_id
1 'polypeptide(L)'
;GVVIEQGVRLGPGCSLGHHAVIHAGTQLGAACRVEDHAVLGRLPRPAPTSTVKVPPTLPPLRIGDRSSIGTGAVVYAGSVVGSQCLIGDLTFVREQVHIGDRVIVGTHVTVENEVSIGNGVKIQTGAYITAWTTIEENCFIAPCVVTTNDNYMGRTDRRFKERGGAVIRRGARVGANVTLLPNIEIGAEAFVAAGAVVT
;
A
#
# COMPACT_ATOMS: atom_id res chain seq x y z
N GLY A 1 24.75 -9.68 -2.28
CA GLY A 1 25.04 -8.25 -2.26
C GLY A 1 23.75 -7.40 -2.33
N VAL A 2 23.88 -6.11 -2.24
CA VAL A 2 22.80 -5.13 -2.40
C VAL A 2 22.97 -4.44 -3.74
N VAL A 3 21.87 -4.11 -4.42
CA VAL A 3 21.88 -3.31 -5.65
C VAL A 3 21.32 -1.92 -5.34
N ILE A 4 22.07 -0.88 -5.64
CA ILE A 4 21.65 0.52 -5.48
C ILE A 4 21.85 1.21 -6.82
N GLU A 5 20.75 1.68 -7.42
CA GLU A 5 20.79 2.34 -8.71
C GLU A 5 21.10 3.84 -8.59
N GLN A 6 21.27 4.49 -9.74
CA GLN A 6 21.66 5.89 -9.81
C GLN A 6 20.65 6.82 -9.13
N GLY A 7 21.14 7.87 -8.45
CA GLY A 7 20.30 8.91 -7.86
C GLY A 7 19.56 8.50 -6.58
N VAL A 8 19.79 7.30 -6.05
CA VAL A 8 19.27 6.89 -4.73
C VAL A 8 19.86 7.78 -3.64
N ARG A 9 19.01 8.18 -2.69
CA ARG A 9 19.41 8.96 -1.51
C ARG A 9 19.04 8.19 -0.25
N LEU A 10 20.02 7.95 0.60
CA LEU A 10 19.86 7.31 1.90
C LEU A 10 20.18 8.31 3.00
N GLY A 11 19.26 8.51 3.93
CA GLY A 11 19.49 9.28 5.14
C GLY A 11 20.52 8.59 6.06
N PRO A 12 21.05 9.29 7.05
CA PRO A 12 22.04 8.73 7.98
C PRO A 12 21.41 7.58 8.79
N GLY A 13 22.23 6.58 9.11
CA GLY A 13 21.83 5.45 9.95
C GLY A 13 20.91 4.43 9.29
N CYS A 14 20.73 4.45 7.96
CA CYS A 14 20.00 3.42 7.24
C CYS A 14 20.77 2.10 7.24
N SER A 15 20.04 0.98 7.31
CA SER A 15 20.55 -0.38 7.13
C SER A 15 19.86 -1.06 5.96
N LEU A 16 20.63 -1.81 5.16
CA LEU A 16 20.15 -2.56 4.00
C LEU A 16 20.52 -4.03 4.15
N GLY A 17 19.53 -4.89 4.09
CA GLY A 17 19.68 -6.34 4.15
C GLY A 17 20.26 -6.94 2.88
N HIS A 18 20.54 -8.23 2.92
CA HIS A 18 21.11 -8.95 1.79
C HIS A 18 20.17 -8.97 0.59
N HIS A 19 20.73 -8.80 -0.61
CA HIS A 19 19.98 -8.85 -1.87
C HIS A 19 18.85 -7.81 -1.99
N ALA A 20 18.82 -6.78 -1.16
CA ALA A 20 17.91 -5.66 -1.36
C ALA A 20 18.23 -4.94 -2.67
N VAL A 21 17.19 -4.48 -3.39
CA VAL A 21 17.29 -3.74 -4.65
C VAL A 21 16.62 -2.39 -4.50
N ILE A 22 17.39 -1.31 -4.62
CA ILE A 22 16.91 0.06 -4.51
C ILE A 22 17.01 0.70 -5.89
N HIS A 23 15.86 0.89 -6.53
CA HIS A 23 15.78 1.46 -7.87
C HIS A 23 16.02 2.97 -7.89
N ALA A 24 16.34 3.45 -9.10
CA ALA A 24 16.80 4.81 -9.38
C ALA A 24 15.93 5.90 -8.71
N GLY A 25 16.61 6.90 -8.15
CA GLY A 25 15.99 8.07 -7.55
C GLY A 25 15.28 7.87 -6.22
N THR A 26 15.11 6.64 -5.74
CA THR A 26 14.45 6.32 -4.46
C THR A 26 15.10 7.08 -3.30
N GLN A 27 14.29 7.60 -2.38
CA GLN A 27 14.73 8.38 -1.24
C GLN A 27 14.25 7.74 0.06
N LEU A 28 15.20 7.45 0.95
CA LEU A 28 14.92 7.01 2.31
C LEU A 28 15.37 8.08 3.30
N GLY A 29 14.53 8.36 4.28
CA GLY A 29 14.88 9.21 5.42
C GLY A 29 15.93 8.60 6.34
N ALA A 30 16.15 9.22 7.49
CA ALA A 30 17.13 8.75 8.47
C ALA A 30 16.67 7.47 9.19
N ALA A 31 17.62 6.62 9.56
CA ALA A 31 17.43 5.43 10.39
C ALA A 31 16.38 4.43 9.84
N CYS A 32 16.21 4.38 8.53
CA CYS A 32 15.36 3.37 7.88
C CYS A 32 16.04 2.01 7.88
N ARG A 33 15.24 0.96 8.04
CA ARG A 33 15.65 -0.43 7.89
C ARG A 33 15.03 -1.02 6.64
N VAL A 34 15.83 -1.62 5.79
CA VAL A 34 15.37 -2.40 4.64
C VAL A 34 15.91 -3.81 4.82
N GLU A 35 15.02 -4.76 4.96
CA GLU A 35 15.39 -6.16 5.21
C GLU A 35 15.76 -6.89 3.90
N ASP A 36 16.14 -8.17 4.03
CA ASP A 36 16.64 -8.98 2.92
C ASP A 36 15.64 -9.09 1.76
N HIS A 37 16.15 -9.07 0.53
CA HIS A 37 15.37 -9.25 -0.71
C HIS A 37 14.26 -8.20 -0.95
N ALA A 38 14.18 -7.12 -0.19
CA ALA A 38 13.22 -6.05 -0.45
C ALA A 38 13.53 -5.32 -1.77
N VAL A 39 12.49 -4.92 -2.51
CA VAL A 39 12.61 -4.21 -3.80
C VAL A 39 11.89 -2.87 -3.71
N LEU A 40 12.64 -1.77 -3.77
CA LEU A 40 12.13 -0.42 -3.57
C LEU A 40 12.26 0.44 -4.84
N GLY A 41 11.19 1.16 -5.18
CA GLY A 41 11.18 2.11 -6.29
C GLY A 41 11.06 1.47 -7.67
N ARG A 42 10.65 0.21 -7.78
CA ARG A 42 10.42 -0.45 -9.05
C ARG A 42 9.32 0.26 -9.85
N LEU A 43 9.54 0.40 -11.16
CA LEU A 43 8.50 0.88 -12.09
C LEU A 43 7.51 -0.23 -12.42
N PRO A 44 6.20 0.06 -12.47
CA PRO A 44 5.21 -0.90 -12.91
C PRO A 44 5.40 -1.27 -14.38
N ARG A 45 5.13 -2.53 -14.72
CA ARG A 45 5.17 -3.05 -16.09
C ARG A 45 3.86 -3.78 -16.39
N PRO A 46 2.79 -3.03 -16.76
CA PRO A 46 1.51 -3.64 -17.06
C PRO A 46 1.61 -4.51 -18.32
N ALA A 47 0.83 -5.59 -18.35
CA ALA A 47 0.68 -6.40 -19.56
C ALA A 47 0.00 -5.59 -20.68
N PRO A 48 0.24 -5.90 -21.96
CA PRO A 48 -0.42 -5.22 -23.08
C PRO A 48 -1.94 -5.24 -23.01
N THR A 49 -2.51 -6.25 -22.38
CA THR A 49 -3.96 -6.42 -22.19
C THR A 49 -4.48 -5.72 -20.93
N SER A 50 -3.61 -5.09 -20.15
CA SER A 50 -4.01 -4.41 -18.91
C SER A 50 -4.85 -3.17 -19.22
N THR A 51 -5.93 -3.00 -18.47
CA THR A 51 -6.73 -1.77 -18.51
C THR A 51 -6.19 -0.69 -17.56
N VAL A 52 -5.18 -1.02 -16.74
CA VAL A 52 -4.49 -0.07 -15.88
C VAL A 52 -3.55 0.76 -16.74
N LYS A 53 -3.78 2.06 -16.77
CA LYS A 53 -2.89 3.02 -17.44
C LYS A 53 -1.88 3.54 -16.42
N VAL A 54 -0.62 3.25 -16.69
CA VAL A 54 0.49 3.78 -15.88
C VAL A 54 1.02 5.03 -16.57
N PRO A 55 1.22 6.15 -15.83
CA PRO A 55 1.88 7.33 -16.38
C PRO A 55 3.26 6.96 -16.96
N PRO A 56 3.69 7.60 -18.06
CA PRO A 56 4.99 7.32 -18.67
C PRO A 56 6.18 7.61 -17.73
N THR A 57 5.97 8.49 -16.78
CA THR A 57 6.93 8.84 -15.73
C THR A 57 6.24 8.86 -14.38
N LEU A 58 6.88 8.25 -13.39
CA LEU A 58 6.45 8.31 -11.99
C LEU A 58 7.53 9.03 -11.17
N PRO A 59 7.14 9.82 -10.16
CA PRO A 59 8.10 10.35 -9.21
C PRO A 59 8.80 9.20 -8.48
N PRO A 60 10.03 9.42 -7.98
CA PRO A 60 10.71 8.41 -7.17
C PRO A 60 9.92 8.04 -5.92
N LEU A 61 10.08 6.80 -5.45
CA LEU A 61 9.61 6.37 -4.14
C LEU A 61 10.26 7.22 -3.05
N ARG A 62 9.46 7.63 -2.06
CA ARG A 62 9.94 8.32 -0.86
C ARG A 62 9.48 7.55 0.38
N ILE A 63 10.40 7.34 1.32
CA ILE A 63 10.13 6.69 2.61
C ILE A 63 10.67 7.61 3.71
N GLY A 64 9.81 7.96 4.67
CA GLY A 64 10.14 8.81 5.81
C GLY A 64 11.02 8.12 6.85
N ASP A 65 11.48 8.91 7.82
CA ASP A 65 12.44 8.49 8.84
C ASP A 65 11.95 7.30 9.68
N ARG A 66 12.88 6.48 10.15
CA ARG A 66 12.66 5.38 11.10
C ARG A 66 11.60 4.37 10.64
N SER A 67 11.41 4.25 9.34
CA SER A 67 10.50 3.24 8.77
C SER A 67 11.25 1.94 8.48
N SER A 68 10.55 0.83 8.65
CA SER A 68 11.08 -0.53 8.42
C SER A 68 10.35 -1.19 7.25
N ILE A 69 11.11 -1.76 6.34
CA ILE A 69 10.63 -2.48 5.17
C ILE A 69 11.06 -3.93 5.32
N GLY A 70 10.09 -4.82 5.41
CA GLY A 70 10.28 -6.23 5.70
C GLY A 70 10.91 -7.03 4.54
N THR A 71 11.29 -8.25 4.87
CA THR A 71 11.91 -9.19 3.93
C THR A 71 11.01 -9.46 2.73
N GLY A 72 11.56 -9.33 1.53
CA GLY A 72 10.83 -9.59 0.29
C GLY A 72 9.70 -8.61 -0.02
N ALA A 73 9.54 -7.55 0.75
CA ALA A 73 8.54 -6.52 0.45
C ALA A 73 8.88 -5.78 -0.84
N VAL A 74 7.85 -5.42 -1.62
CA VAL A 74 7.99 -4.70 -2.87
C VAL A 74 7.19 -3.41 -2.82
N VAL A 75 7.85 -2.26 -2.98
CA VAL A 75 7.20 -0.94 -3.01
C VAL A 75 7.55 -0.24 -4.31
N TYR A 76 6.53 0.13 -5.09
CA TYR A 76 6.72 0.75 -6.39
C TYR A 76 7.03 2.25 -6.32
N ALA A 77 7.63 2.75 -7.40
CA ALA A 77 7.82 4.17 -7.66
C ALA A 77 6.47 4.92 -7.69
N GLY A 78 6.51 6.23 -7.49
CA GLY A 78 5.31 7.07 -7.41
C GLY A 78 4.67 7.08 -6.04
N SER A 79 5.06 6.19 -5.13
CA SER A 79 4.47 6.09 -3.80
C SER A 79 5.25 6.88 -2.76
N VAL A 80 4.54 7.23 -1.69
CA VAL A 80 5.08 7.92 -0.52
C VAL A 80 4.71 7.13 0.73
N VAL A 81 5.70 6.81 1.54
CA VAL A 81 5.54 6.19 2.86
C VAL A 81 6.05 7.18 3.90
N GLY A 82 5.23 7.48 4.88
CA GLY A 82 5.58 8.38 5.99
C GLY A 82 6.65 7.83 6.92
N SER A 83 6.85 8.51 8.04
CA SER A 83 7.84 8.16 9.05
C SER A 83 7.30 7.16 10.06
N GLN A 84 8.18 6.36 10.67
CA GLN A 84 7.85 5.39 11.72
C GLN A 84 6.85 4.32 11.26
N CYS A 85 6.88 3.98 9.98
CA CYS A 85 6.03 2.96 9.39
C CYS A 85 6.68 1.58 9.43
N LEU A 86 5.85 0.55 9.45
CA LEU A 86 6.23 -0.83 9.15
C LEU A 86 5.52 -1.28 7.87
N ILE A 87 6.30 -1.64 6.88
CA ILE A 87 5.84 -2.41 5.72
C ILE A 87 6.32 -3.85 5.94
N GLY A 88 5.41 -4.75 6.26
CA GLY A 88 5.71 -6.11 6.69
C GLY A 88 6.31 -6.98 5.58
N ASP A 89 6.75 -8.18 5.97
CA ASP A 89 7.36 -9.13 5.04
C ASP A 89 6.42 -9.51 3.91
N LEU A 90 6.96 -9.67 2.70
CA LEU A 90 6.22 -10.08 1.50
C LEU A 90 5.02 -9.18 1.16
N THR A 91 5.00 -7.97 1.69
CA THR A 91 3.98 -6.97 1.37
C THR A 91 4.23 -6.36 -0.01
N PHE A 92 3.16 -6.15 -0.74
CA PHE A 92 3.19 -5.53 -2.07
C PHE A 92 2.45 -4.19 -2.07
N VAL A 93 3.16 -3.11 -2.35
CA VAL A 93 2.61 -1.75 -2.46
C VAL A 93 2.83 -1.25 -3.88
N ARG A 94 1.75 -0.99 -4.58
CA ARG A 94 1.78 -0.51 -5.96
C ARG A 94 2.11 0.98 -6.06
N GLU A 95 2.11 1.47 -7.27
CA GLU A 95 2.43 2.86 -7.62
C GLU A 95 1.38 3.86 -7.13
N GLN A 96 1.80 5.10 -6.88
CA GLN A 96 0.92 6.22 -6.51
C GLN A 96 0.13 5.99 -5.20
N VAL A 97 0.65 5.15 -4.31
CA VAL A 97 0.10 4.94 -2.97
C VAL A 97 0.64 6.01 -2.03
N HIS A 98 -0.25 6.55 -1.20
CA HIS A 98 0.14 7.45 -0.11
C HIS A 98 -0.11 6.78 1.24
N ILE A 99 0.94 6.60 2.03
CA ILE A 99 0.89 6.04 3.38
C ILE A 99 1.39 7.12 4.34
N GLY A 100 0.56 7.50 5.30
CA GLY A 100 0.88 8.47 6.34
C GLY A 100 1.91 7.97 7.36
N ASP A 101 2.07 8.70 8.45
CA ASP A 101 3.01 8.37 9.51
C ASP A 101 2.47 7.30 10.48
N ARG A 102 3.36 6.55 11.10
CA ARG A 102 3.06 5.53 12.14
C ARG A 102 2.06 4.47 11.69
N VAL A 103 2.10 4.14 10.40
CA VAL A 103 1.24 3.10 9.79
C VAL A 103 1.91 1.74 9.91
N ILE A 104 1.11 0.74 10.19
CA ILE A 104 1.53 -0.67 10.10
C ILE A 104 0.78 -1.30 8.92
N VAL A 105 1.55 -1.77 7.94
CA VAL A 105 1.07 -2.65 6.87
C VAL A 105 1.66 -4.03 7.15
N GLY A 106 0.83 -4.96 7.54
CA GLY A 106 1.23 -6.31 7.99
C GLY A 106 1.77 -7.19 6.87
N THR A 107 2.21 -8.36 7.23
CA THR A 107 2.78 -9.37 6.32
C THR A 107 1.78 -9.81 5.24
N HIS A 108 2.24 -10.02 4.00
CA HIS A 108 1.41 -10.46 2.87
C HIS A 108 0.22 -9.52 2.55
N VAL A 109 0.27 -8.27 2.95
CA VAL A 109 -0.74 -7.29 2.55
C VAL A 109 -0.47 -6.84 1.12
N THR A 110 -1.53 -6.72 0.33
CA THR A 110 -1.46 -6.08 -0.99
C THR A 110 -2.16 -4.73 -0.92
N VAL A 111 -1.45 -3.67 -1.32
CA VAL A 111 -2.00 -2.32 -1.48
C VAL A 111 -1.90 -1.95 -2.96
N GLU A 112 -3.05 -1.85 -3.62
CA GLU A 112 -3.14 -1.52 -5.03
C GLU A 112 -2.86 -0.02 -5.29
N ASN A 113 -2.78 0.35 -6.57
CA ASN A 113 -2.45 1.72 -6.98
C ASN A 113 -3.48 2.78 -6.50
N GLU A 114 -3.01 4.00 -6.31
CA GLU A 114 -3.83 5.17 -5.96
C GLU A 114 -4.63 5.00 -4.64
N VAL A 115 -4.13 4.20 -3.72
CA VAL A 115 -4.67 4.05 -2.36
C VAL A 115 -4.10 5.15 -1.47
N SER A 116 -4.97 5.71 -0.61
CA SER A 116 -4.57 6.67 0.43
C SER A 116 -4.81 6.08 1.82
N ILE A 117 -3.76 6.10 2.66
CA ILE A 117 -3.78 5.56 4.03
C ILE A 117 -3.34 6.66 4.99
N GLY A 118 -4.21 7.03 5.90
CA GLY A 118 -3.98 8.06 6.92
C GLY A 118 -3.02 7.64 8.02
N ASN A 119 -2.67 8.58 8.90
CA ASN A 119 -1.74 8.35 9.99
C ASN A 119 -2.27 7.32 11.00
N GLY A 120 -1.37 6.52 11.57
CA GLY A 120 -1.69 5.60 12.66
C GLY A 120 -2.59 4.41 12.28
N VAL A 121 -2.86 4.20 11.00
CA VAL A 121 -3.63 3.05 10.50
C VAL A 121 -2.87 1.76 10.72
N LYS A 122 -3.59 0.70 11.08
CA LYS A 122 -3.05 -0.65 11.22
C LYS A 122 -3.79 -1.60 10.29
N ILE A 123 -3.09 -2.12 9.29
CA ILE A 123 -3.59 -3.13 8.35
C ILE A 123 -2.92 -4.45 8.70
N GLN A 124 -3.72 -5.46 9.01
CA GLN A 124 -3.21 -6.74 9.47
C GLN A 124 -2.94 -7.71 8.32
N THR A 125 -2.24 -8.79 8.64
CA THR A 125 -1.77 -9.83 7.72
C THR A 125 -2.82 -10.26 6.69
N GLY A 126 -2.41 -10.36 5.43
CA GLY A 126 -3.21 -10.94 4.35
C GLY A 126 -4.36 -10.05 3.84
N ALA A 127 -4.50 -8.83 4.32
CA ALA A 127 -5.52 -7.91 3.79
C ALA A 127 -5.21 -7.51 2.34
N TYR A 128 -6.26 -7.35 1.53
CA TYR A 128 -6.18 -6.86 0.16
C TYR A 128 -6.89 -5.50 0.04
N ILE A 129 -6.13 -4.46 -0.19
CA ILE A 129 -6.62 -3.08 -0.33
C ILE A 129 -6.60 -2.70 -1.81
N THR A 130 -7.76 -2.70 -2.41
CA THR A 130 -7.92 -2.44 -3.85
C THR A 130 -7.69 -0.98 -4.21
N ALA A 131 -7.42 -0.72 -5.48
CA ALA A 131 -7.17 0.62 -6.00
C ALA A 131 -8.28 1.63 -5.65
N TRP A 132 -7.89 2.89 -5.43
CA TRP A 132 -8.74 4.04 -5.05
C TRP A 132 -9.38 3.95 -3.66
N THR A 133 -9.04 2.96 -2.86
CA THR A 133 -9.48 2.89 -1.47
C THR A 133 -8.86 4.03 -0.66
N THR A 134 -9.68 4.67 0.16
CA THR A 134 -9.23 5.66 1.14
C THR A 134 -9.44 5.12 2.55
N ILE A 135 -8.39 5.08 3.36
CA ILE A 135 -8.44 4.71 4.77
C ILE A 135 -7.97 5.93 5.57
N GLU A 136 -8.88 6.57 6.28
CA GLU A 136 -8.55 7.72 7.12
C GLU A 136 -7.76 7.31 8.36
N GLU A 137 -7.30 8.29 9.14
CA GLU A 137 -6.39 8.06 10.27
C GLU A 137 -6.98 7.15 11.37
N ASN A 138 -6.09 6.45 12.07
CA ASN A 138 -6.38 5.62 13.24
C ASN A 138 -7.34 4.45 13.00
N CYS A 139 -7.57 4.05 11.74
CA CYS A 139 -8.38 2.86 11.41
C CYS A 139 -7.64 1.57 11.75
N PHE A 140 -8.39 0.52 12.03
CA PHE A 140 -7.89 -0.83 12.19
C PHE A 140 -8.55 -1.75 11.16
N ILE A 141 -7.74 -2.36 10.30
CA ILE A 141 -8.16 -3.32 9.28
C ILE A 141 -7.64 -4.68 9.72
N ALA A 142 -8.52 -5.56 10.13
CA ALA A 142 -8.18 -6.87 10.67
C ALA A 142 -7.64 -7.83 9.58
N PRO A 143 -7.11 -9.01 9.94
CA PRO A 143 -6.56 -9.95 8.98
C PRO A 143 -7.54 -10.37 7.89
N CYS A 144 -7.02 -10.54 6.67
CA CYS A 144 -7.76 -11.06 5.51
C CYS A 144 -8.99 -10.22 5.12
N VAL A 145 -9.05 -8.94 5.46
CA VAL A 145 -10.05 -8.02 4.92
C VAL A 145 -9.80 -7.83 3.43
N VAL A 146 -10.85 -7.86 2.63
CA VAL A 146 -10.80 -7.64 1.19
C VAL A 146 -11.66 -6.45 0.82
N THR A 147 -11.08 -5.44 0.16
CA THR A 147 -11.83 -4.39 -0.51
C THR A 147 -11.92 -4.67 -2.00
N THR A 148 -13.00 -4.25 -2.65
CA THR A 148 -13.23 -4.41 -4.08
C THR A 148 -13.53 -3.06 -4.75
N ASN A 149 -13.37 -2.97 -6.09
CA ASN A 149 -13.51 -1.70 -6.80
C ASN A 149 -14.32 -1.77 -8.10
N ASP A 150 -14.86 -2.95 -8.45
CA ASP A 150 -15.57 -3.13 -9.72
C ASP A 150 -16.75 -4.09 -9.56
N ASN A 151 -17.97 -3.56 -9.53
CA ASN A 151 -19.20 -4.35 -9.46
C ASN A 151 -19.49 -5.16 -10.74
N TYR A 152 -18.81 -4.85 -11.82
CA TYR A 152 -19.04 -5.50 -13.13
C TYR A 152 -18.01 -6.59 -13.46
N MET A 153 -16.93 -6.70 -12.66
CA MET A 153 -15.88 -7.69 -12.82
C MET A 153 -15.36 -7.80 -14.27
N GLY A 154 -15.12 -6.66 -14.89
CA GLY A 154 -14.61 -6.59 -16.25
C GLY A 154 -15.63 -6.77 -17.36
N ARG A 155 -16.89 -7.04 -17.05
CA ARG A 155 -17.90 -7.48 -18.04
C ARG A 155 -18.41 -6.38 -18.98
N THR A 156 -18.47 -5.13 -18.53
CA THR A 156 -19.01 -4.01 -19.33
C THR A 156 -18.15 -2.75 -19.19
N ASP A 157 -18.27 -1.82 -20.15
CA ASP A 157 -17.57 -0.53 -20.12
C ASP A 157 -18.12 0.41 -19.03
N ARG A 158 -19.27 0.12 -18.43
CA ARG A 158 -19.81 0.87 -17.28
C ARG A 158 -18.80 0.91 -16.12
N ARG A 159 -18.02 -0.17 -15.94
CA ARG A 159 -16.96 -0.24 -14.93
C ARG A 159 -16.01 0.96 -14.95
N PHE A 160 -15.69 1.51 -16.12
CA PHE A 160 -14.77 2.64 -16.22
C PHE A 160 -15.32 3.95 -15.66
N LYS A 161 -16.64 4.05 -15.52
CA LYS A 161 -17.32 5.21 -14.94
C LYS A 161 -17.69 5.01 -13.47
N GLU A 162 -17.94 3.76 -13.06
CA GLU A 162 -18.55 3.44 -11.78
C GLU A 162 -17.61 2.71 -10.82
N ARG A 163 -16.39 2.35 -11.27
CA ARG A 163 -15.38 1.73 -10.39
C ARG A 163 -14.86 2.72 -9.35
N GLY A 164 -14.62 2.23 -8.14
CA GLY A 164 -14.03 3.01 -7.06
C GLY A 164 -13.81 2.16 -5.84
N GLY A 165 -12.82 2.52 -5.03
CA GLY A 165 -12.52 1.85 -3.79
C GLY A 165 -13.49 2.24 -2.67
N ALA A 166 -13.41 1.53 -1.56
CA ALA A 166 -14.13 1.87 -0.34
C ALA A 166 -13.53 3.10 0.33
N VAL A 167 -14.34 3.85 1.07
CA VAL A 167 -13.91 4.92 1.97
C VAL A 167 -14.10 4.46 3.40
N ILE A 168 -13.02 4.37 4.16
CA ILE A 168 -13.04 3.94 5.57
C ILE A 168 -12.68 5.16 6.40
N ARG A 169 -13.68 5.71 7.10
CA ARG A 169 -13.54 6.96 7.86
C ARG A 169 -12.75 6.75 9.16
N ARG A 170 -12.27 7.88 9.68
CA ARG A 170 -11.43 7.96 10.87
C ARG A 170 -11.89 7.04 11.99
N GLY A 171 -10.96 6.32 12.60
CA GLY A 171 -11.19 5.51 13.78
C GLY A 171 -12.01 4.22 13.55
N ALA A 172 -12.47 3.94 12.35
CA ALA A 172 -13.26 2.73 12.07
C ALA A 172 -12.46 1.43 12.31
N ARG A 173 -13.17 0.38 12.67
CA ARG A 173 -12.64 -0.96 12.94
C ARG A 173 -13.31 -1.96 12.02
N VAL A 174 -12.55 -2.60 11.15
CA VAL A 174 -13.05 -3.60 10.19
C VAL A 174 -12.56 -4.98 10.64
N GLY A 175 -13.50 -5.86 10.98
CA GLY A 175 -13.24 -7.20 11.50
C GLY A 175 -12.61 -8.14 10.46
N ALA A 176 -12.05 -9.24 10.93
CA ALA A 176 -11.37 -10.20 10.06
C ALA A 176 -12.30 -10.82 9.00
N ASN A 177 -11.76 -11.11 7.81
CA ASN A 177 -12.49 -11.71 6.67
C ASN A 177 -13.71 -10.88 6.21
N VAL A 178 -13.74 -9.57 6.50
CA VAL A 178 -14.79 -8.69 5.95
C VAL A 178 -14.52 -8.45 4.47
N THR A 179 -15.58 -8.44 3.67
CA THR A 179 -15.54 -7.98 2.28
C THR A 179 -16.26 -6.65 2.16
N LEU A 180 -15.57 -5.63 1.64
CA LEU A 180 -16.14 -4.32 1.34
C LEU A 180 -16.35 -4.18 -0.15
N LEU A 181 -17.62 -3.97 -0.58
CA LEU A 181 -17.95 -3.79 -1.98
C LEU A 181 -17.51 -2.42 -2.52
N PRO A 182 -17.49 -2.22 -3.85
CA PRO A 182 -17.06 -0.97 -4.46
C PRO A 182 -17.87 0.24 -3.99
N ASN A 183 -17.20 1.39 -3.82
CA ASN A 183 -17.80 2.69 -3.51
C ASN A 183 -18.59 2.77 -2.19
N ILE A 184 -18.42 1.81 -1.28
CA ILE A 184 -19.05 1.91 0.04
C ILE A 184 -18.28 2.85 0.96
N GLU A 185 -18.98 3.36 1.96
CA GLU A 185 -18.40 4.16 3.03
C GLU A 185 -18.63 3.49 4.39
N ILE A 186 -17.55 3.27 5.14
CA ILE A 186 -17.59 2.89 6.56
C ILE A 186 -17.46 4.17 7.37
N GLY A 187 -18.49 4.51 8.14
CA GLY A 187 -18.55 5.75 8.93
C GLY A 187 -17.44 5.83 9.99
N ALA A 188 -17.17 7.06 10.45
CA ALA A 188 -16.18 7.28 11.50
C ALA A 188 -16.54 6.50 12.78
N GLU A 189 -15.53 5.93 13.45
CA GLU A 189 -15.66 5.11 14.67
C GLU A 189 -16.58 3.87 14.50
N ALA A 190 -17.03 3.56 13.29
CA ALA A 190 -17.87 2.39 13.05
C ALA A 190 -17.11 1.08 13.32
N PHE A 191 -17.85 0.06 13.71
CA PHE A 191 -17.35 -1.28 13.98
C PHE A 191 -18.04 -2.27 13.06
N VAL A 192 -17.28 -2.89 12.14
CA VAL A 192 -17.78 -3.93 11.23
C VAL A 192 -17.40 -5.27 11.79
N ALA A 193 -18.39 -6.14 12.06
CA ALA A 193 -18.15 -7.46 12.60
C ALA A 193 -17.37 -8.36 11.63
N ALA A 194 -16.57 -9.27 12.18
CA ALA A 194 -15.82 -10.24 11.37
C ALA A 194 -16.73 -11.07 10.48
N GLY A 195 -16.29 -11.36 9.26
CA GLY A 195 -17.01 -12.15 8.26
C GLY A 195 -18.16 -11.42 7.56
N ALA A 196 -18.40 -10.14 7.85
CA ALA A 196 -19.47 -9.39 7.19
C ALA A 196 -19.14 -9.10 5.72
N VAL A 197 -20.19 -9.04 4.90
CA VAL A 197 -20.15 -8.45 3.56
C VAL A 197 -20.91 -7.13 3.61
N VAL A 198 -20.23 -6.02 3.34
CA VAL A 198 -20.82 -4.68 3.35
C VAL A 198 -21.07 -4.25 1.91
N THR A 199 -22.36 -3.94 1.61
CA THR A 199 -22.87 -3.65 0.27
C THR A 199 -23.43 -2.24 0.17
#